data_797c10e0d6622631e9e77c09c4c75a2e
#
_entry.id   797c10e0d6622631e9e77c09c4c75a2e
#
_cell.length_a   1.000
_cell.length_b   1.000
_cell.length_c   1.000
_cell.angle_alpha   90.00
_cell.angle_beta   90.00
_cell.angle_gamma   90.00
#
_symmetry.space_group_name_H-M   'P 1'
#
loop_
_entity.id
_entity.type
_entity.pdbx_description
1 polymer ?
#
loop_
_entity_poly.entity_id
_entity_poly.type
_entity_poly.pdbx_seq_one_letter_code
_entity_poly.pdbx_strand_id
1 'polypeptide(L)'
;MVSGALWHGFADMGAVQRDGAFVVSRGEGAYIWDDAGTRYLDATAGLWFTNVGHGRTEIADAVAAQLSKVAHFSNFGDFTSDTTVTLAERLGAIAPVPGSKVFFTSGGSDSVDSAAKLARRYWNEMGRPGKKLIVGRQKAYHGMHVAGTALAGIPVNREGYGELMPDARTVGWDDAKSLLELIEREGADAIAAFFCEPIIGAGGIYLPPEGYLTEVRDICREHDILFVVDEVVTGFGRIGGSWFASTRFGLEPDMITTAKGLTSGYVPMGAVFVAPAVAEPFFGGGVWWRHGYTYGGHAGAAAAAMANLDIVERENLLAESKRLESSLHEHLAPLAEHPRVAEVRSGLGAVAAVQLVDPAEALPFVKTLRAHGVSGRAAGQGAMQFSPSFVMTDEQVAEMAAGVRAALG
;
A
#
# COMPACT_ATOMS: atom_id res chain seq x y z
N MET A 1 -3.27 -29.22 6.80
CA MET A 1 -4.60 -29.55 6.23
C MET A 1 -5.13 -28.33 5.49
N VAL A 2 -5.42 -28.43 4.20
CA VAL A 2 -6.12 -27.35 3.48
C VAL A 2 -7.61 -27.56 3.69
N SER A 3 -8.31 -26.58 4.26
CA SER A 3 -9.77 -26.61 4.33
C SER A 3 -10.32 -26.48 2.91
N GLY A 4 -11.08 -27.46 2.41
CA GLY A 4 -11.74 -27.38 1.11
C GLY A 4 -12.74 -26.24 0.96
N ALA A 5 -13.07 -25.56 2.06
CA ALA A 5 -13.97 -24.40 2.09
C ALA A 5 -13.27 -23.05 1.93
N LEU A 6 -11.94 -22.98 2.12
CA LEU A 6 -11.18 -21.72 2.02
C LEU A 6 -10.78 -21.45 0.57
N TRP A 7 -11.25 -20.35 0.02
CA TRP A 7 -10.84 -19.86 -1.30
C TRP A 7 -9.75 -18.78 -1.14
N HIS A 8 -8.55 -19.04 -1.61
CA HIS A 8 -7.43 -18.10 -1.54
C HIS A 8 -7.53 -17.04 -2.66
N GLY A 9 -7.28 -15.78 -2.32
CA GLY A 9 -7.12 -14.73 -3.32
C GLY A 9 -5.82 -14.90 -4.12
N PHE A 10 -5.82 -14.53 -5.41
CA PHE A 10 -4.64 -14.61 -6.30
C PHE A 10 -4.01 -16.01 -6.37
N ALA A 11 -4.79 -17.06 -6.34
CA ALA A 11 -4.30 -18.44 -6.31
C ALA A 11 -4.96 -19.33 -7.36
N ASP A 12 -4.17 -20.21 -7.97
CA ASP A 12 -4.70 -21.43 -8.60
C ASP A 12 -5.13 -22.40 -7.48
N MET A 13 -6.42 -22.47 -7.21
CA MET A 13 -6.94 -23.34 -6.17
C MET A 13 -6.71 -24.83 -6.45
N GLY A 14 -6.60 -25.23 -7.72
CA GLY A 14 -6.23 -26.59 -8.10
C GLY A 14 -4.80 -26.92 -7.65
N ALA A 15 -3.87 -25.99 -7.82
CA ALA A 15 -2.49 -26.13 -7.31
C ALA A 15 -2.48 -26.15 -5.77
N VAL A 16 -3.23 -25.28 -5.11
CA VAL A 16 -3.31 -25.26 -3.64
C VAL A 16 -3.86 -26.58 -3.08
N GLN A 17 -4.85 -27.17 -3.76
CA GLN A 17 -5.40 -28.47 -3.34
C GLN A 17 -4.39 -29.62 -3.51
N ARG A 18 -3.58 -29.61 -4.58
CA ARG A 18 -2.57 -30.66 -4.83
C ARG A 18 -1.36 -30.54 -3.92
N ASP A 19 -0.83 -29.30 -3.78
CA ASP A 19 0.47 -29.03 -3.17
C ASP A 19 0.35 -28.68 -1.67
N GLY A 20 -0.84 -28.34 -1.19
CA GLY A 20 -1.08 -27.82 0.14
C GLY A 20 -0.89 -26.31 0.26
N ALA A 21 -1.47 -25.70 1.28
CA ALA A 21 -1.24 -24.29 1.64
C ALA A 21 -0.04 -24.18 2.60
N PHE A 22 0.66 -23.06 2.53
CA PHE A 22 1.61 -22.66 3.57
C PHE A 22 0.82 -22.01 4.73
N VAL A 23 0.69 -22.74 5.83
CA VAL A 23 -0.12 -22.32 6.99
C VAL A 23 0.76 -21.63 8.00
N VAL A 24 0.57 -20.34 8.23
CA VAL A 24 1.23 -19.59 9.30
C VAL A 24 0.42 -19.76 10.59
N SER A 25 1.05 -20.30 11.63
CA SER A 25 0.42 -20.58 12.93
C SER A 25 0.81 -19.60 14.03
N ARG A 26 1.97 -18.95 13.91
CA ARG A 26 2.52 -18.01 14.90
C ARG A 26 3.37 -16.94 14.22
N GLY A 27 3.44 -15.75 14.83
CA GLY A 27 4.36 -14.68 14.45
C GLY A 27 4.93 -13.98 15.69
N GLU A 28 6.24 -13.59 15.65
CA GLU A 28 6.90 -12.84 16.70
C GLU A 28 8.07 -12.03 16.12
N GLY A 29 8.05 -10.72 16.33
CA GLY A 29 9.04 -9.81 15.73
C GLY A 29 9.09 -9.91 14.21
N ALA A 30 10.25 -10.27 13.66
CA ALA A 30 10.46 -10.47 12.22
C ALA A 30 10.27 -11.94 11.77
N TYR A 31 9.81 -12.83 12.65
CA TYR A 31 9.68 -14.25 12.35
C TYR A 31 8.23 -14.70 12.31
N ILE A 32 7.98 -15.72 11.49
CA ILE A 32 6.75 -16.52 11.46
C ILE A 32 7.09 -18.01 11.60
N TRP A 33 6.11 -18.81 12.04
CA TRP A 33 6.19 -20.26 12.12
C TRP A 33 5.04 -20.89 11.35
N ASP A 34 5.32 -21.98 10.65
CA ASP A 34 4.29 -22.80 10.04
C ASP A 34 3.58 -23.70 11.07
N ASP A 35 2.61 -24.48 10.62
CA ASP A 35 1.84 -25.42 11.46
C ASP A 35 2.65 -26.67 11.86
N ALA A 36 3.83 -26.90 11.27
CA ALA A 36 4.80 -27.90 11.69
C ALA A 36 5.81 -27.35 12.73
N GLY A 37 5.76 -26.06 13.05
CA GLY A 37 6.65 -25.39 13.99
C GLY A 37 7.98 -24.94 13.38
N THR A 38 8.14 -24.97 12.06
CA THR A 38 9.33 -24.47 11.37
C THR A 38 9.32 -22.95 11.35
N ARG A 39 10.45 -22.33 11.71
CA ARG A 39 10.62 -20.88 11.76
C ARG A 39 11.13 -20.33 10.43
N TYR A 40 10.60 -19.18 10.04
CA TYR A 40 11.00 -18.43 8.85
C TYR A 40 11.18 -16.95 9.17
N LEU A 41 12.17 -16.29 8.56
CA LEU A 41 12.18 -14.82 8.46
C LEU A 41 11.04 -14.38 7.56
N ASP A 42 10.19 -13.48 8.04
CA ASP A 42 9.13 -12.86 7.25
C ASP A 42 9.70 -11.67 6.43
N ALA A 43 10.18 -11.98 5.25
CA ALA A 43 10.80 -11.01 4.35
C ALA A 43 9.82 -10.00 3.75
N THR A 44 8.51 -10.13 4.01
CA THR A 44 7.46 -9.31 3.40
C THR A 44 6.54 -8.62 4.42
N ALA A 45 6.83 -8.73 5.71
CA ALA A 45 5.98 -8.22 6.79
C ALA A 45 4.50 -8.59 6.56
N GLY A 46 4.24 -9.89 6.42
CA GLY A 46 2.96 -10.43 5.96
C GLY A 46 2.69 -10.08 4.50
N LEU A 47 2.08 -8.96 4.25
CA LEU A 47 1.87 -8.36 2.92
C LEU A 47 2.12 -6.85 2.98
N TRP A 48 3.36 -6.45 3.31
CA TRP A 48 3.81 -5.05 3.46
C TRP A 48 3.11 -4.28 4.58
N PHE A 49 2.54 -4.95 5.57
CA PHE A 49 1.74 -4.28 6.59
C PHE A 49 2.32 -4.39 8.01
N THR A 50 2.96 -5.47 8.42
CA THR A 50 3.41 -5.69 9.81
C THR A 50 4.67 -4.88 10.12
N ASN A 51 4.56 -3.55 10.05
CA ASN A 51 5.68 -2.63 10.20
C ASN A 51 6.33 -2.74 11.58
N VAL A 52 5.51 -2.86 12.65
CA VAL A 52 5.99 -2.95 14.04
C VAL A 52 6.38 -4.36 14.48
N GLY A 53 6.33 -5.33 13.56
CA GLY A 53 6.59 -6.74 13.87
C GLY A 53 5.35 -7.50 14.38
N HIS A 54 5.45 -8.80 14.38
CA HIS A 54 4.41 -9.70 14.88
C HIS A 54 4.41 -9.79 16.42
N GLY A 55 3.26 -10.19 17.00
CA GLY A 55 3.15 -10.54 18.42
C GLY A 55 3.06 -9.35 19.38
N ARG A 56 2.69 -8.15 18.94
CA ARG A 56 2.51 -6.97 19.79
C ARG A 56 1.22 -7.08 20.62
N THR A 57 1.35 -7.57 21.85
CA THR A 57 0.22 -7.73 22.77
C THR A 57 -0.42 -6.41 23.14
N GLU A 58 0.34 -5.31 23.21
CA GLU A 58 -0.20 -3.97 23.49
C GLU A 58 -1.24 -3.50 22.47
N ILE A 59 -1.11 -3.88 21.18
CA ILE A 59 -2.16 -3.60 20.18
C ILE A 59 -3.39 -4.48 20.44
N ALA A 60 -3.19 -5.76 20.74
CA ALA A 60 -4.28 -6.70 21.04
C ALA A 60 -5.05 -6.24 22.29
N ASP A 61 -4.35 -5.80 23.33
CA ASP A 61 -4.94 -5.30 24.59
C ASP A 61 -5.73 -4.02 24.36
N ALA A 62 -5.22 -3.08 23.55
CA ALA A 62 -5.93 -1.85 23.20
C ALA A 62 -7.23 -2.15 22.44
N VAL A 63 -7.19 -3.11 21.51
CA VAL A 63 -8.38 -3.60 20.78
C VAL A 63 -9.38 -4.23 21.74
N ALA A 64 -8.95 -5.13 22.62
CA ALA A 64 -9.80 -5.81 23.58
C ALA A 64 -10.49 -4.82 24.52
N ALA A 65 -9.75 -3.84 25.04
CA ALA A 65 -10.28 -2.78 25.89
C ALA A 65 -11.36 -1.94 25.15
N GLN A 66 -11.10 -1.57 23.89
CA GLN A 66 -12.06 -0.82 23.09
C GLN A 66 -13.31 -1.63 22.77
N LEU A 67 -13.17 -2.90 22.40
CA LEU A 67 -14.32 -3.77 22.12
C LEU A 67 -15.19 -3.98 23.35
N SER A 68 -14.60 -3.99 24.55
CA SER A 68 -15.33 -4.07 25.83
C SER A 68 -16.09 -2.79 26.16
N LYS A 69 -15.60 -1.61 25.71
CA LYS A 69 -16.24 -0.31 25.91
C LYS A 69 -17.39 -0.10 24.92
N VAL A 70 -17.09 -0.12 23.64
CA VAL A 70 -18.01 -0.14 22.50
C VAL A 70 -17.27 -0.74 21.30
N ALA A 71 -17.81 -1.82 20.75
CA ALA A 71 -17.15 -2.53 19.64
C ALA A 71 -17.05 -1.67 18.40
N HIS A 72 -18.19 -1.10 17.99
CA HIS A 72 -18.28 -0.18 16.85
C HIS A 72 -19.60 0.59 16.92
N PHE A 73 -19.56 1.82 16.46
CA PHE A 73 -20.74 2.58 16.06
C PHE A 73 -20.47 3.22 14.70
N SER A 74 -21.47 3.33 13.84
CA SER A 74 -21.29 3.83 12.47
C SER A 74 -20.81 5.29 12.46
N ASN A 75 -20.03 5.66 11.45
CA ASN A 75 -19.65 7.05 11.18
C ASN A 75 -20.56 7.66 10.09
N PHE A 76 -21.87 7.35 10.15
CA PHE A 76 -22.87 7.90 9.23
C PHE A 76 -23.69 9.01 9.90
N GLY A 77 -23.98 10.06 9.13
CA GLY A 77 -24.68 11.23 9.66
C GLY A 77 -23.84 11.95 10.71
N ASP A 78 -24.35 12.07 11.90
CA ASP A 78 -23.73 12.74 13.05
C ASP A 78 -23.15 11.76 14.11
N PHE A 79 -23.19 10.45 13.81
CA PHE A 79 -22.64 9.42 14.69
C PHE A 79 -21.15 9.19 14.47
N THR A 80 -20.43 8.95 15.57
CA THR A 80 -19.02 8.50 15.56
C THR A 80 -18.66 7.92 16.94
N SER A 81 -17.42 7.44 17.09
CA SER A 81 -16.85 7.09 18.40
C SER A 81 -15.73 8.05 18.79
N ASP A 82 -15.51 8.22 20.08
CA ASP A 82 -14.43 9.08 20.61
C ASP A 82 -13.05 8.63 20.12
N THR A 83 -12.79 7.32 20.10
CA THR A 83 -11.52 6.76 19.63
C THR A 83 -11.30 7.04 18.14
N THR A 84 -12.36 7.02 17.32
CA THR A 84 -12.28 7.36 15.90
C THR A 84 -11.99 8.83 15.69
N VAL A 85 -12.58 9.72 16.49
CA VAL A 85 -12.28 11.17 16.45
C VAL A 85 -10.82 11.42 16.82
N THR A 86 -10.34 10.85 17.92
CA THR A 86 -8.95 11.01 18.37
C THR A 86 -7.95 10.50 17.31
N LEU A 87 -8.24 9.37 16.67
CA LEU A 87 -7.40 8.88 15.58
C LEU A 87 -7.41 9.85 14.38
N ALA A 88 -8.57 10.38 13.98
CA ALA A 88 -8.65 11.33 12.88
C ALA A 88 -7.82 12.61 13.15
N GLU A 89 -7.86 13.13 14.36
CA GLU A 89 -7.05 14.28 14.80
C GLU A 89 -5.56 13.97 14.74
N ARG A 90 -5.14 12.81 15.25
CA ARG A 90 -3.73 12.37 15.22
C ARG A 90 -3.22 12.18 13.80
N LEU A 91 -4.01 11.53 12.93
CA LEU A 91 -3.67 11.37 11.53
C LEU A 91 -3.61 12.72 10.80
N GLY A 92 -4.54 13.63 11.08
CA GLY A 92 -4.51 14.98 10.54
C GLY A 92 -3.26 15.77 10.94
N ALA A 93 -2.73 15.54 12.15
CA ALA A 93 -1.52 16.19 12.64
C ALA A 93 -0.23 15.71 11.92
N ILE A 94 -0.18 14.46 11.44
CA ILE A 94 0.96 13.91 10.69
C ILE A 94 0.76 13.95 9.17
N ALA A 95 -0.38 14.46 8.69
CA ALA A 95 -0.70 14.54 7.27
C ALA A 95 0.30 15.45 6.53
N PRO A 96 0.76 15.08 5.32
CA PRO A 96 1.68 15.90 4.51
C PRO A 96 1.10 17.28 4.17
N VAL A 97 -0.21 17.40 4.01
CA VAL A 97 -0.91 18.67 3.77
C VAL A 97 -1.63 19.07 5.06
N PRO A 98 -1.21 20.17 5.72
CA PRO A 98 -1.84 20.63 6.97
C PRO A 98 -3.34 20.90 6.81
N GLY A 99 -4.14 20.50 7.79
CA GLY A 99 -5.58 20.70 7.79
C GLY A 99 -6.37 19.67 6.97
N SER A 100 -5.71 18.66 6.42
CA SER A 100 -6.37 17.54 5.73
C SER A 100 -7.47 16.92 6.58
N LYS A 101 -8.56 16.51 5.94
CA LYS A 101 -9.63 15.71 6.52
C LYS A 101 -9.35 14.23 6.31
N VAL A 102 -9.75 13.40 7.25
CA VAL A 102 -9.54 11.95 7.20
C VAL A 102 -10.88 11.24 7.00
N PHE A 103 -11.00 10.52 5.91
CA PHE A 103 -12.15 9.65 5.62
C PHE A 103 -11.72 8.19 5.79
N PHE A 104 -12.32 7.49 6.75
CA PHE A 104 -11.97 6.11 7.06
C PHE A 104 -12.65 5.10 6.14
N THR A 105 -11.91 4.05 5.81
CA THR A 105 -12.32 2.92 4.99
C THR A 105 -11.94 1.61 5.69
N SER A 106 -12.23 0.44 5.06
CA SER A 106 -11.87 -0.86 5.63
C SER A 106 -10.55 -1.42 5.07
N GLY A 107 -9.95 -0.76 4.06
CA GLY A 107 -8.70 -1.21 3.45
C GLY A 107 -8.31 -0.38 2.23
N GLY A 108 -7.18 -0.74 1.59
CA GLY A 108 -6.61 0.03 0.49
C GLY A 108 -7.49 0.11 -0.76
N SER A 109 -8.16 -0.99 -1.13
CA SER A 109 -9.08 -0.99 -2.29
C SER A 109 -10.25 -0.03 -2.07
N ASP A 110 -10.80 -0.02 -0.83
CA ASP A 110 -11.85 0.93 -0.46
C ASP A 110 -11.35 2.37 -0.52
N SER A 111 -10.10 2.62 -0.06
CA SER A 111 -9.50 3.96 -0.06
C SER A 111 -9.35 4.50 -1.48
N VAL A 112 -8.84 3.68 -2.40
CA VAL A 112 -8.66 4.05 -3.81
C VAL A 112 -10.02 4.34 -4.49
N ASP A 113 -11.00 3.44 -4.35
CA ASP A 113 -12.33 3.65 -4.94
C ASP A 113 -13.03 4.88 -4.35
N SER A 114 -12.84 5.14 -3.03
CA SER A 114 -13.34 6.35 -2.37
C SER A 114 -12.71 7.61 -2.95
N ALA A 115 -11.39 7.65 -3.12
CA ALA A 115 -10.68 8.78 -3.71
C ALA A 115 -11.10 9.02 -5.17
N ALA A 116 -11.27 7.97 -5.98
CA ALA A 116 -11.73 8.08 -7.35
C ALA A 116 -13.17 8.64 -7.45
N LYS A 117 -14.06 8.18 -6.56
CA LYS A 117 -15.43 8.71 -6.45
C LYS A 117 -15.44 10.15 -5.95
N LEU A 118 -14.61 10.49 -4.96
CA LEU A 118 -14.52 11.84 -4.42
C LEU A 118 -13.99 12.82 -5.46
N ALA A 119 -12.96 12.44 -6.23
CA ALA A 119 -12.44 13.27 -7.31
C ALA A 119 -13.53 13.69 -8.32
N ARG A 120 -14.33 12.73 -8.77
CA ARG A 120 -15.45 13.01 -9.68
C ARG A 120 -16.53 13.86 -9.03
N ARG A 121 -16.84 13.57 -7.76
CA ARG A 121 -17.85 14.35 -7.01
C ARG A 121 -17.39 15.78 -6.78
N TYR A 122 -16.11 15.99 -6.46
CA TYR A 122 -15.50 17.31 -6.32
C TYR A 122 -15.70 18.14 -7.59
N TRP A 123 -15.33 17.62 -8.75
CA TRP A 123 -15.47 18.35 -10.00
C TRP A 123 -16.92 18.62 -10.39
N ASN A 124 -17.84 17.74 -10.00
CA ASN A 124 -19.27 18.01 -10.15
C ASN A 124 -19.71 19.22 -9.32
N GLU A 125 -19.29 19.30 -8.05
CA GLU A 125 -19.60 20.44 -7.17
C GLU A 125 -18.92 21.73 -7.65
N MET A 126 -17.76 21.63 -8.28
CA MET A 126 -17.07 22.76 -8.91
C MET A 126 -17.68 23.20 -10.26
N GLY A 127 -18.83 22.63 -10.65
CA GLY A 127 -19.50 22.95 -11.92
C GLY A 127 -18.81 22.39 -13.17
N ARG A 128 -17.88 21.44 -13.03
CA ARG A 128 -17.10 20.82 -14.12
C ARG A 128 -17.38 19.31 -14.25
N PRO A 129 -18.64 18.87 -14.47
CA PRO A 129 -19.01 17.45 -14.48
C PRO A 129 -18.39 16.64 -15.64
N GLY A 130 -17.80 17.32 -16.63
CA GLY A 130 -17.03 16.70 -17.72
C GLY A 130 -15.71 16.09 -17.26
N LYS A 131 -15.13 16.55 -16.15
CA LYS A 131 -13.88 16.02 -15.56
C LYS A 131 -14.19 14.69 -14.86
N LYS A 132 -14.05 13.58 -15.57
CA LYS A 132 -14.43 12.24 -15.06
C LYS A 132 -13.39 11.15 -15.32
N LEU A 133 -12.44 11.37 -16.24
CA LEU A 133 -11.38 10.40 -16.49
C LEU A 133 -10.47 10.30 -15.27
N ILE A 134 -10.19 9.06 -14.87
CA ILE A 134 -9.24 8.73 -13.81
C ILE A 134 -8.04 8.06 -14.44
N VAL A 135 -6.84 8.58 -14.15
CA VAL A 135 -5.61 8.16 -14.80
C VAL A 135 -4.73 7.43 -13.80
N GLY A 136 -4.25 6.24 -14.15
CA GLY A 136 -3.23 5.48 -13.44
C GLY A 136 -1.98 5.29 -14.30
N ARG A 137 -1.03 4.49 -13.81
CA ARG A 137 0.23 4.21 -14.51
C ARG A 137 0.36 2.75 -14.90
N GLN A 138 1.12 2.48 -15.96
CA GLN A 138 1.61 1.13 -16.26
C GLN A 138 2.31 0.55 -15.02
N LYS A 139 2.26 -0.76 -14.85
CA LYS A 139 2.81 -1.51 -13.71
C LYS A 139 2.18 -1.19 -12.34
N ALA A 140 1.37 -0.13 -12.21
CA ALA A 140 0.75 0.25 -10.94
C ALA A 140 -0.30 -0.76 -10.46
N TYR A 141 -0.51 -0.80 -9.14
CA TYR A 141 -1.56 -1.59 -8.48
C TYR A 141 -2.35 -0.70 -7.51
N HIS A 142 -3.65 -0.63 -7.70
CA HIS A 142 -4.54 0.24 -6.92
C HIS A 142 -5.70 -0.51 -6.25
N GLY A 143 -5.48 -1.77 -5.87
CA GLY A 143 -6.51 -2.63 -5.28
C GLY A 143 -7.35 -3.39 -6.31
N MET A 144 -8.35 -4.13 -5.83
CA MET A 144 -9.13 -5.09 -6.63
C MET A 144 -10.63 -4.77 -6.70
N HIS A 145 -11.07 -3.59 -6.25
CA HIS A 145 -12.39 -3.10 -6.60
C HIS A 145 -12.41 -2.63 -8.07
N VAL A 146 -13.59 -2.43 -8.62
CA VAL A 146 -13.76 -2.16 -10.06
C VAL A 146 -12.94 -0.95 -10.52
N ALA A 147 -12.94 0.16 -9.77
CA ALA A 147 -12.16 1.33 -10.13
C ALA A 147 -10.65 1.07 -9.97
N GLY A 148 -10.21 0.51 -8.84
CA GLY A 148 -8.80 0.17 -8.61
C GLY A 148 -8.26 -0.80 -9.66
N THR A 149 -9.02 -1.84 -10.02
CA THR A 149 -8.63 -2.79 -11.09
C THR A 149 -8.55 -2.10 -12.46
N ALA A 150 -9.49 -1.19 -12.76
CA ALA A 150 -9.47 -0.43 -14.03
C ALA A 150 -8.27 0.53 -14.13
N LEU A 151 -7.84 1.11 -13.00
CA LEU A 151 -6.66 1.97 -12.90
C LEU A 151 -5.34 1.21 -12.95
N ALA A 152 -5.35 -0.08 -12.55
CA ALA A 152 -4.14 -0.86 -12.46
C ALA A 152 -3.46 -1.06 -13.81
N GLY A 153 -2.12 -0.93 -13.81
CA GLY A 153 -1.27 -1.14 -14.97
C GLY A 153 -0.70 -2.55 -15.08
N ILE A 154 -1.29 -3.54 -14.39
CA ILE A 154 -0.93 -4.96 -14.44
C ILE A 154 -1.99 -5.70 -15.25
N PRO A 155 -1.74 -6.01 -16.56
CA PRO A 155 -2.78 -6.52 -17.47
C PRO A 155 -3.47 -7.78 -16.96
N VAL A 156 -2.73 -8.74 -16.42
CA VAL A 156 -3.27 -10.03 -15.93
C VAL A 156 -4.34 -9.85 -14.85
N ASN A 157 -4.31 -8.77 -14.07
CA ASN A 157 -5.31 -8.48 -13.04
C ASN A 157 -6.66 -8.02 -13.63
N ARG A 158 -6.69 -7.74 -14.93
CA ARG A 158 -7.89 -7.27 -15.65
C ARG A 158 -8.50 -8.34 -16.55
N GLU A 159 -7.78 -9.45 -16.75
CA GLU A 159 -8.22 -10.52 -17.65
C GLU A 159 -9.51 -11.20 -17.15
N GLY A 160 -10.44 -11.44 -18.06
CA GLY A 160 -11.68 -12.17 -17.77
C GLY A 160 -12.81 -11.35 -17.14
N TYR A 161 -12.58 -10.08 -16.77
CA TYR A 161 -13.62 -9.24 -16.13
C TYR A 161 -14.41 -8.37 -17.13
N GLY A 162 -14.08 -8.41 -18.43
CA GLY A 162 -14.72 -7.56 -19.44
C GLY A 162 -14.37 -6.07 -19.26
N GLU A 163 -15.30 -5.20 -19.66
CA GLU A 163 -15.13 -3.76 -19.47
C GLU A 163 -15.38 -3.39 -18.00
N LEU A 164 -14.37 -2.87 -17.31
CA LEU A 164 -14.45 -2.50 -15.90
C LEU A 164 -15.00 -1.09 -15.72
N MET A 165 -14.17 -0.06 -15.92
CA MET A 165 -14.54 1.34 -15.83
C MET A 165 -14.10 2.06 -17.11
N PRO A 166 -15.04 2.49 -18.00
CA PRO A 166 -14.68 3.05 -19.32
C PRO A 166 -13.91 4.37 -19.23
N ASP A 167 -14.05 5.09 -18.11
CA ASP A 167 -13.39 6.37 -17.85
C ASP A 167 -12.00 6.20 -17.16
N ALA A 168 -11.39 5.02 -17.18
CA ALA A 168 -10.02 4.80 -16.72
C ALA A 168 -9.03 4.91 -17.89
N ARG A 169 -7.86 5.51 -17.63
CA ARG A 169 -6.74 5.58 -18.58
C ARG A 169 -5.45 5.18 -17.88
N THR A 170 -4.49 4.70 -18.66
CA THR A 170 -3.16 4.35 -18.17
C THR A 170 -2.11 5.04 -19.02
N VAL A 171 -1.12 5.65 -18.36
CA VAL A 171 0.05 6.31 -18.97
C VAL A 171 1.34 5.57 -18.63
N GLY A 172 2.48 5.95 -19.21
CA GLY A 172 3.80 5.45 -18.83
C GLY A 172 4.06 5.61 -17.33
N TRP A 173 4.97 4.80 -16.79
CA TRP A 173 5.23 4.81 -15.33
C TRP A 173 6.48 5.60 -14.94
N ASP A 174 7.38 5.84 -15.89
CA ASP A 174 8.74 6.35 -15.72
C ASP A 174 9.00 7.65 -16.50
N ASP A 175 8.02 8.14 -17.26
CA ASP A 175 8.11 9.36 -18.06
C ASP A 175 6.82 10.19 -17.93
N ALA A 176 6.96 11.41 -17.42
CA ALA A 176 5.86 12.36 -17.27
C ALA A 176 5.29 12.83 -18.62
N LYS A 177 6.06 12.73 -19.71
CA LYS A 177 5.63 13.09 -21.06
C LYS A 177 4.38 12.31 -21.49
N SER A 178 4.26 11.05 -21.10
CA SER A 178 3.08 10.24 -21.40
C SER A 178 1.78 10.78 -20.78
N LEU A 179 1.86 11.52 -19.66
CA LEU A 179 0.72 12.24 -19.08
C LEU A 179 0.37 13.47 -19.92
N LEU A 180 1.36 14.24 -20.40
CA LEU A 180 1.11 15.38 -21.30
C LEU A 180 0.47 14.92 -22.61
N GLU A 181 0.95 13.85 -23.23
CA GLU A 181 0.35 13.27 -24.44
C GLU A 181 -1.11 12.82 -24.22
N LEU A 182 -1.43 12.31 -23.02
CA LEU A 182 -2.82 12.00 -22.66
C LEU A 182 -3.65 13.27 -22.54
N ILE A 183 -3.13 14.31 -21.90
CA ILE A 183 -3.81 15.60 -21.74
C ILE A 183 -4.08 16.24 -23.11
N GLU A 184 -3.12 16.21 -24.03
CA GLU A 184 -3.32 16.70 -25.42
C GLU A 184 -4.43 15.93 -26.15
N ARG A 185 -4.51 14.62 -25.96
CA ARG A 185 -5.47 13.77 -26.65
C ARG A 185 -6.88 13.86 -26.09
N GLU A 186 -7.05 13.81 -24.77
CA GLU A 186 -8.36 13.75 -24.12
C GLU A 186 -8.89 15.14 -23.71
N GLY A 187 -8.00 16.11 -23.58
CA GLY A 187 -8.26 17.43 -23.00
C GLY A 187 -8.17 17.42 -21.46
N ALA A 188 -7.55 18.46 -20.89
CA ALA A 188 -7.44 18.60 -19.43
C ALA A 188 -8.82 18.63 -18.73
N ASP A 189 -9.83 19.19 -19.40
CA ASP A 189 -11.22 19.28 -18.90
C ASP A 189 -11.95 17.92 -18.84
N ALA A 190 -11.39 16.87 -19.40
CA ALA A 190 -11.92 15.53 -19.25
C ALA A 190 -11.33 14.77 -18.06
N ILE A 191 -10.13 15.17 -17.56
CA ILE A 191 -9.37 14.41 -16.58
C ILE A 191 -9.67 14.91 -15.16
N ALA A 192 -10.21 14.04 -14.33
CA ALA A 192 -10.55 14.34 -12.93
C ALA A 192 -9.36 14.19 -11.99
N ALA A 193 -8.61 13.09 -12.12
CA ALA A 193 -7.51 12.81 -11.21
C ALA A 193 -6.45 11.90 -11.85
N PHE A 194 -5.20 12.06 -11.39
CA PHE A 194 -4.08 11.20 -11.67
C PHE A 194 -3.64 10.48 -10.38
N PHE A 195 -3.58 9.15 -10.42
CA PHE A 195 -3.19 8.29 -9.31
C PHE A 195 -1.76 7.81 -9.46
N CYS A 196 -0.98 7.94 -8.39
CA CYS A 196 0.45 7.66 -8.39
C CYS A 196 0.90 6.97 -7.10
N GLU A 197 1.43 5.74 -7.19
CA GLU A 197 2.22 5.16 -6.11
C GLU A 197 3.62 5.80 -6.12
N PRO A 198 4.18 6.34 -5.03
CA PRO A 198 5.54 6.89 -5.02
C PRO A 198 6.62 5.86 -5.39
N ILE A 199 6.48 4.64 -4.90
CA ILE A 199 7.16 3.44 -5.38
C ILE A 199 6.07 2.50 -5.88
N ILE A 200 6.14 2.05 -7.11
CA ILE A 200 5.22 1.03 -7.62
C ILE A 200 5.50 -0.28 -6.87
N GLY A 201 4.59 -0.65 -5.97
CA GLY A 201 4.79 -1.79 -5.07
C GLY A 201 4.55 -3.13 -5.76
N ALA A 202 3.29 -3.55 -5.86
CA ALA A 202 2.88 -4.87 -6.34
C ALA A 202 3.30 -5.17 -7.79
N GLY A 203 3.53 -4.14 -8.59
CA GLY A 203 4.03 -4.29 -9.96
C GLY A 203 5.47 -4.79 -10.06
N GLY A 204 6.26 -4.76 -8.97
CA GLY A 204 7.63 -5.27 -8.96
C GLY A 204 8.66 -4.40 -8.25
N ILE A 205 8.25 -3.50 -7.36
CA ILE A 205 9.11 -2.53 -6.68
C ILE A 205 9.88 -1.65 -7.69
N TYR A 206 9.14 -0.87 -8.47
CA TYR A 206 9.77 0.10 -9.37
C TYR A 206 9.94 1.44 -8.67
N LEU A 207 11.20 1.86 -8.53
CA LEU A 207 11.55 3.15 -7.95
C LEU A 207 11.27 4.26 -8.95
N PRO A 208 10.77 5.44 -8.51
CA PRO A 208 10.51 6.54 -9.42
C PRO A 208 11.83 7.09 -10.00
N PRO A 209 11.89 7.46 -11.29
CA PRO A 209 12.98 8.25 -11.82
C PRO A 209 13.17 9.55 -11.04
N GLU A 210 14.39 10.08 -11.03
CA GLU A 210 14.70 11.36 -10.37
C GLU A 210 13.83 12.49 -10.95
N GLY A 211 13.18 13.26 -10.06
CA GLY A 211 12.33 14.39 -10.45
C GLY A 211 10.91 14.00 -10.90
N TYR A 212 10.66 12.74 -11.28
CA TYR A 212 9.40 12.30 -11.86
C TYR A 212 8.16 12.66 -11.02
N LEU A 213 8.22 12.40 -9.70
CA LEU A 213 7.07 12.65 -8.81
C LEU A 213 6.72 14.14 -8.73
N THR A 214 7.73 15.00 -8.72
CA THR A 214 7.53 16.46 -8.73
C THR A 214 7.00 16.93 -10.07
N GLU A 215 7.51 16.41 -11.17
CA GLU A 215 7.10 16.78 -12.53
C GLU A 215 5.61 16.40 -12.76
N VAL A 216 5.19 15.19 -12.44
CA VAL A 216 3.76 14.80 -12.60
C VAL A 216 2.84 15.59 -11.69
N ARG A 217 3.29 15.95 -10.45
CA ARG A 217 2.53 16.82 -9.56
C ARG A 217 2.35 18.21 -10.20
N ASP A 218 3.40 18.79 -10.77
CA ASP A 218 3.38 20.12 -11.36
C ASP A 218 2.48 20.16 -12.61
N ILE A 219 2.54 19.12 -13.46
CA ILE A 219 1.64 18.93 -14.58
C ILE A 219 0.18 18.86 -14.10
N CYS A 220 -0.11 18.08 -13.07
CA CYS A 220 -1.46 17.97 -12.52
C CYS A 220 -1.98 19.34 -12.05
N ARG A 221 -1.14 20.11 -11.34
CA ARG A 221 -1.47 21.45 -10.85
C ARG A 221 -1.72 22.44 -12.00
N GLU A 222 -0.87 22.45 -13.03
CA GLU A 222 -0.99 23.32 -14.19
C GLU A 222 -2.29 23.09 -14.97
N HIS A 223 -2.76 21.84 -15.01
CA HIS A 223 -3.93 21.43 -15.79
C HIS A 223 -5.20 21.22 -14.96
N ASP A 224 -5.24 21.66 -13.70
CA ASP A 224 -6.36 21.43 -12.78
C ASP A 224 -6.78 19.95 -12.69
N ILE A 225 -5.83 19.04 -12.60
CA ILE A 225 -6.04 17.60 -12.40
C ILE A 225 -5.73 17.27 -10.95
N LEU A 226 -6.63 16.61 -10.23
CA LEU A 226 -6.36 16.22 -8.85
C LEU A 226 -5.22 15.21 -8.79
N PHE A 227 -4.19 15.51 -8.00
CA PHE A 227 -3.06 14.63 -7.78
C PHE A 227 -3.32 13.74 -6.56
N VAL A 228 -3.54 12.45 -6.79
CA VAL A 228 -3.82 11.46 -5.76
C VAL A 228 -2.60 10.54 -5.57
N VAL A 229 -2.00 10.60 -4.39
CA VAL A 229 -0.86 9.75 -4.05
C VAL A 229 -1.35 8.49 -3.33
N ASP A 230 -1.09 7.34 -3.93
CA ASP A 230 -1.40 6.05 -3.31
C ASP A 230 -0.24 5.62 -2.39
N GLU A 231 -0.43 5.87 -1.10
CA GLU A 231 0.50 5.50 -0.04
C GLU A 231 0.05 4.28 0.77
N VAL A 232 -0.74 3.43 0.16
CA VAL A 232 -1.17 2.16 0.78
C VAL A 232 0.04 1.29 1.12
N VAL A 233 1.11 1.33 0.31
CA VAL A 233 2.38 0.64 0.61
C VAL A 233 3.40 1.58 1.25
N THR A 234 3.64 2.75 0.68
CA THR A 234 4.73 3.65 1.06
C THR A 234 4.50 4.42 2.35
N GLY A 235 3.25 4.57 2.77
CA GLY A 235 2.88 5.26 4.00
C GLY A 235 3.31 4.54 5.28
N PHE A 236 3.15 5.23 6.38
CA PHE A 236 3.45 4.76 7.74
C PHE A 236 4.87 4.20 7.90
N GLY A 237 5.84 4.92 7.32
CA GLY A 237 7.26 4.64 7.47
C GLY A 237 7.88 3.79 6.36
N ARG A 238 7.12 3.07 5.54
CA ARG A 238 7.71 2.16 4.52
C ARG A 238 8.59 2.88 3.51
N ILE A 239 8.37 4.16 3.24
CA ILE A 239 9.23 4.98 2.37
C ILE A 239 10.64 5.21 2.95
N GLY A 240 10.86 4.96 4.24
CA GLY A 240 12.12 5.18 4.93
C GLY A 240 12.25 6.59 5.54
N GLY A 241 12.33 6.67 6.87
CA GLY A 241 12.60 7.91 7.60
C GLY A 241 11.48 8.94 7.66
N SER A 242 10.31 8.66 7.09
CA SER A 242 9.17 9.58 7.07
C SER A 242 7.85 8.83 7.21
N TRP A 243 6.82 9.47 7.79
CA TRP A 243 5.48 8.91 7.83
C TRP A 243 4.92 8.63 6.44
N PHE A 244 5.16 9.54 5.49
CA PHE A 244 4.62 9.49 4.14
C PHE A 244 5.69 9.80 3.10
N ALA A 245 5.59 9.18 1.94
CA ALA A 245 6.42 9.51 0.79
C ALA A 245 6.16 10.95 0.32
N SER A 246 4.92 11.41 0.38
CA SER A 246 4.55 12.78 0.07
C SER A 246 5.34 13.80 0.91
N THR A 247 5.56 13.53 2.21
CA THR A 247 6.42 14.36 3.06
C THR A 247 7.88 14.28 2.62
N ARG A 248 8.39 13.06 2.37
CA ARG A 248 9.80 12.85 2.00
C ARG A 248 10.18 13.53 0.69
N PHE A 249 9.26 13.57 -0.27
CA PHE A 249 9.50 14.17 -1.60
C PHE A 249 8.95 15.60 -1.75
N GLY A 250 8.41 16.19 -0.69
CA GLY A 250 7.81 17.53 -0.74
C GLY A 250 6.62 17.62 -1.70
N LEU A 251 5.85 16.54 -1.83
CA LEU A 251 4.63 16.52 -2.61
C LEU A 251 3.48 17.12 -1.79
N GLU A 252 2.63 17.87 -2.43
CA GLU A 252 1.42 18.43 -1.83
C GLU A 252 0.20 17.83 -2.56
N PRO A 253 -0.15 16.57 -2.27
CA PRO A 253 -1.26 15.89 -2.96
C PRO A 253 -2.61 16.44 -2.54
N ASP A 254 -3.57 16.39 -3.47
CA ASP A 254 -4.97 16.69 -3.19
C ASP A 254 -5.63 15.60 -2.34
N MET A 255 -5.22 14.35 -2.54
CA MET A 255 -5.64 13.22 -1.72
C MET A 255 -4.50 12.20 -1.55
N ILE A 256 -4.53 11.48 -0.41
CA ILE A 256 -3.64 10.35 -0.15
C ILE A 256 -4.50 9.15 0.23
N THR A 257 -4.29 8.01 -0.43
CA THR A 257 -4.92 6.74 -0.03
C THR A 257 -3.97 5.92 0.83
N THR A 258 -4.48 5.36 1.93
CA THR A 258 -3.68 4.61 2.91
C THR A 258 -4.40 3.36 3.41
N ALA A 259 -3.61 2.41 3.94
CA ALA A 259 -4.06 1.22 4.68
C ALA A 259 -2.85 0.56 5.36
N LYS A 260 -2.76 -0.76 5.34
CA LYS A 260 -1.60 -1.61 5.71
C LYS A 260 -0.88 -1.16 7.00
N GLY A 261 0.19 -0.36 6.85
CA GLY A 261 1.00 0.15 7.96
C GLY A 261 0.22 1.01 8.96
N LEU A 262 -0.97 1.50 8.63
CA LEU A 262 -1.84 2.24 9.55
C LEU A 262 -2.13 1.46 10.84
N THR A 263 -2.36 0.15 10.73
CA THR A 263 -2.62 -0.75 11.87
C THR A 263 -1.59 -1.87 11.99
N SER A 264 -0.52 -1.84 11.18
CA SER A 264 0.42 -2.95 11.00
C SER A 264 -0.26 -4.31 10.75
N GLY A 265 -1.45 -4.31 10.15
CA GLY A 265 -2.20 -5.51 9.80
C GLY A 265 -2.88 -6.22 10.98
N TYR A 266 -2.83 -5.67 12.19
CA TYR A 266 -3.50 -6.25 13.36
C TYR A 266 -5.02 -6.22 13.23
N VAL A 267 -5.57 -5.14 12.65
CA VAL A 267 -7.00 -5.02 12.34
C VAL A 267 -7.15 -4.31 10.99
N PRO A 268 -8.07 -4.76 10.10
CA PRO A 268 -8.30 -4.09 8.83
C PRO A 268 -8.75 -2.65 9.00
N MET A 269 -8.07 -1.71 8.36
CA MET A 269 -8.42 -0.30 8.26
C MET A 269 -7.71 0.35 7.07
N GLY A 270 -8.36 1.32 6.47
CA GLY A 270 -7.78 2.25 5.51
C GLY A 270 -8.28 3.67 5.77
N ALA A 271 -7.67 4.62 5.11
CA ALA A 271 -8.10 6.02 5.16
C ALA A 271 -7.74 6.77 3.87
N VAL A 272 -8.54 7.78 3.57
CA VAL A 272 -8.23 8.79 2.56
C VAL A 272 -8.00 10.11 3.29
N PHE A 273 -6.82 10.68 3.13
CA PHE A 273 -6.54 12.06 3.53
C PHE A 273 -6.96 12.98 2.39
N VAL A 274 -7.73 13.99 2.69
CA VAL A 274 -8.30 14.93 1.73
C VAL A 274 -7.80 16.33 2.05
N ALA A 275 -7.08 16.96 1.15
CA ALA A 275 -6.57 18.31 1.32
C ALA A 275 -7.71 19.32 1.54
N PRO A 276 -7.46 20.41 2.29
CA PRO A 276 -8.50 21.40 2.63
C PRO A 276 -9.25 21.94 1.40
N ALA A 277 -8.55 22.20 0.30
CA ALA A 277 -9.15 22.72 -0.92
C ALA A 277 -10.16 21.75 -1.56
N VAL A 278 -9.90 20.43 -1.49
CA VAL A 278 -10.82 19.41 -2.00
C VAL A 278 -11.96 19.15 -1.02
N ALA A 279 -11.71 19.28 0.29
CA ALA A 279 -12.73 19.07 1.32
C ALA A 279 -13.72 20.25 1.43
N GLU A 280 -13.29 21.48 1.16
CA GLU A 280 -14.03 22.72 1.40
C GLU A 280 -15.45 22.71 0.83
N PRO A 281 -15.74 22.30 -0.42
CA PRO A 281 -17.10 22.31 -0.96
C PRO A 281 -18.07 21.43 -0.17
N PHE A 282 -17.58 20.40 0.52
CA PHE A 282 -18.38 19.47 1.32
C PHE A 282 -18.59 19.92 2.76
N PHE A 283 -17.75 20.83 3.27
CA PHE A 283 -17.81 21.35 4.63
C PHE A 283 -18.50 22.72 4.74
N GLY A 284 -18.75 23.38 3.60
CA GLY A 284 -19.47 24.67 3.54
C GLY A 284 -20.99 24.57 3.77
N GLY A 285 -21.53 23.36 3.84
CA GLY A 285 -22.96 23.09 4.07
C GLY A 285 -23.74 22.83 2.76
N GLY A 286 -24.80 22.02 2.86
CA GLY A 286 -25.72 21.72 1.75
C GLY A 286 -25.29 20.65 0.75
N VAL A 287 -24.01 20.29 0.71
CA VAL A 287 -23.49 19.25 -0.18
C VAL A 287 -23.36 17.91 0.57
N TRP A 288 -23.98 16.87 0.01
CA TRP A 288 -23.91 15.52 0.56
C TRP A 288 -22.99 14.65 -0.30
N TRP A 289 -21.92 14.16 0.30
CA TRP A 289 -21.18 13.06 -0.31
C TRP A 289 -21.78 11.72 0.14
N ARG A 290 -22.69 11.17 -0.66
CA ARG A 290 -23.40 9.92 -0.36
C ARG A 290 -22.49 8.71 -0.60
N HIS A 291 -21.52 8.54 0.27
CA HIS A 291 -20.53 7.48 0.26
C HIS A 291 -20.09 7.16 1.69
N GLY A 292 -19.82 5.89 1.96
CA GLY A 292 -19.35 5.41 3.25
C GLY A 292 -19.38 3.90 3.31
N TYR A 293 -18.69 3.36 4.30
CA TYR A 293 -18.64 1.93 4.59
C TYR A 293 -19.19 1.68 5.98
N THR A 294 -19.98 0.59 6.13
CA THR A 294 -20.57 0.21 7.43
C THR A 294 -19.50 0.13 8.53
N TYR A 295 -18.31 -0.35 8.21
CA TYR A 295 -17.20 -0.50 9.16
C TYR A 295 -16.10 0.55 9.00
N GLY A 296 -16.30 1.59 8.21
CA GLY A 296 -15.33 2.70 8.08
C GLY A 296 -15.12 3.38 9.42
N GLY A 297 -13.86 3.46 9.88
CA GLY A 297 -13.52 4.03 11.19
C GLY A 297 -13.97 3.16 12.37
N HIS A 298 -13.98 1.82 12.23
CA HIS A 298 -14.32 0.88 13.30
C HIS A 298 -13.53 1.17 14.58
N ALA A 299 -14.21 1.37 15.72
CA ALA A 299 -13.59 1.82 16.96
C ALA A 299 -12.45 0.91 17.45
N GLY A 300 -12.62 -0.41 17.37
CA GLY A 300 -11.55 -1.37 17.68
C GLY A 300 -10.35 -1.26 16.73
N ALA A 301 -10.59 -0.99 15.43
CA ALA A 301 -9.51 -0.76 14.48
C ALA A 301 -8.81 0.60 14.72
N ALA A 302 -9.56 1.62 15.15
CA ALA A 302 -8.99 2.90 15.57
C ALA A 302 -8.09 2.76 16.80
N ALA A 303 -8.48 1.94 17.77
CA ALA A 303 -7.64 1.61 18.92
C ALA A 303 -6.34 0.88 18.51
N ALA A 304 -6.43 -0.05 17.56
CA ALA A 304 -5.26 -0.71 17.01
C ALA A 304 -4.32 0.29 16.31
N ALA A 305 -4.87 1.19 15.50
CA ALA A 305 -4.10 2.23 14.82
C ALA A 305 -3.41 3.18 15.82
N MET A 306 -4.11 3.61 16.86
CA MET A 306 -3.53 4.46 17.93
C MET A 306 -2.35 3.76 18.61
N ALA A 307 -2.51 2.53 19.06
CA ALA A 307 -1.43 1.75 19.68
C ALA A 307 -0.26 1.50 18.71
N ASN A 308 -0.55 1.24 17.43
CA ASN A 308 0.47 1.09 16.39
C ASN A 308 1.29 2.37 16.19
N LEU A 309 0.64 3.53 16.11
CA LEU A 309 1.34 4.81 16.01
C LEU A 309 2.20 5.10 17.25
N ASP A 310 1.71 4.76 18.46
CA ASP A 310 2.48 4.88 19.70
C ASP A 310 3.76 4.03 19.67
N ILE A 311 3.68 2.80 19.16
CA ILE A 311 4.85 1.92 19.01
C ILE A 311 5.85 2.53 18.02
N VAL A 312 5.39 2.98 16.85
CA VAL A 312 6.25 3.57 15.82
C VAL A 312 7.03 4.77 16.37
N GLU A 313 6.37 5.64 17.13
CA GLU A 313 6.99 6.82 17.75
C GLU A 313 7.93 6.43 18.90
N ARG A 314 7.45 5.65 19.86
CA ARG A 314 8.18 5.25 21.05
C ARG A 314 9.47 4.48 20.74
N GLU A 315 9.41 3.60 19.75
CA GLU A 315 10.54 2.76 19.33
C GLU A 315 11.34 3.40 18.19
N ASN A 316 11.02 4.64 17.79
CA ASN A 316 11.68 5.38 16.71
C ASN A 316 11.76 4.58 15.38
N LEU A 317 10.67 3.86 15.04
CA LEU A 317 10.67 2.94 13.91
C LEU A 317 10.76 3.64 12.54
N LEU A 318 10.52 4.94 12.46
CA LEU A 318 10.82 5.69 11.23
C LEU A 318 12.33 5.73 10.95
N ALA A 319 13.16 5.92 11.98
CA ALA A 319 14.62 5.85 11.82
C ALA A 319 15.07 4.41 11.46
N GLU A 320 14.47 3.39 12.09
CA GLU A 320 14.74 1.99 11.76
C GLU A 320 14.35 1.65 10.32
N SER A 321 13.23 2.18 9.81
CA SER A 321 12.85 2.00 8.41
C SER A 321 13.87 2.65 7.45
N LYS A 322 14.49 3.77 7.86
CA LYS A 322 15.58 4.40 7.09
C LYS A 322 16.87 3.57 7.14
N ARG A 323 17.19 2.98 8.30
CA ARG A 323 18.31 2.04 8.43
C ARG A 323 18.11 0.84 7.50
N LEU A 324 16.90 0.25 7.49
CA LEU A 324 16.56 -0.88 6.63
C LEU A 324 16.67 -0.55 5.14
N GLU A 325 16.36 0.68 4.71
CA GLU A 325 16.59 1.11 3.34
C GLU A 325 18.05 0.88 2.92
N SER A 326 19.00 1.29 3.76
CA SER A 326 20.42 1.12 3.52
C SER A 326 20.86 -0.34 3.62
N SER A 327 20.41 -1.04 4.68
CA SER A 327 20.75 -2.43 4.93
C SER A 327 20.26 -3.38 3.80
N LEU A 328 19.02 -3.19 3.32
CA LEU A 328 18.49 -3.94 2.18
C LEU A 328 19.32 -3.71 0.91
N HIS A 329 19.73 -2.47 0.67
CA HIS A 329 20.58 -2.17 -0.48
C HIS A 329 21.96 -2.85 -0.36
N GLU A 330 22.63 -2.69 0.78
CA GLU A 330 23.94 -3.29 1.03
C GLU A 330 23.95 -4.81 0.83
N HIS A 331 22.97 -5.51 1.37
CA HIS A 331 22.94 -6.97 1.36
C HIS A 331 22.36 -7.58 0.08
N LEU A 332 21.44 -6.89 -0.62
CA LEU A 332 20.78 -7.44 -1.80
C LEU A 332 21.39 -6.96 -3.12
N ALA A 333 21.96 -5.73 -3.19
CA ALA A 333 22.54 -5.22 -4.43
C ALA A 333 23.61 -6.15 -5.05
N PRO A 334 24.50 -6.80 -4.26
CA PRO A 334 25.48 -7.73 -4.81
C PRO A 334 24.89 -8.94 -5.51
N LEU A 335 23.60 -9.26 -5.31
CA LEU A 335 22.94 -10.34 -6.02
C LEU A 335 22.73 -10.05 -7.52
N ALA A 336 22.87 -8.79 -7.95
CA ALA A 336 22.82 -8.40 -9.36
C ALA A 336 23.91 -9.05 -10.22
N GLU A 337 25.02 -9.51 -9.60
CA GLU A 337 26.09 -10.23 -10.28
C GLU A 337 25.76 -11.72 -10.54
N HIS A 338 24.68 -12.22 -9.92
CA HIS A 338 24.30 -13.63 -10.08
C HIS A 338 23.64 -13.88 -11.45
N PRO A 339 24.02 -14.94 -12.20
CA PRO A 339 23.55 -15.16 -13.57
C PRO A 339 22.04 -15.39 -13.70
N ARG A 340 21.34 -15.76 -12.64
CA ARG A 340 19.87 -15.90 -12.64
C ARG A 340 19.14 -14.59 -12.26
N VAL A 341 19.86 -13.52 -11.96
CA VAL A 341 19.29 -12.22 -11.55
C VAL A 341 19.45 -11.23 -12.71
N ALA A 342 18.35 -10.67 -13.16
CA ALA A 342 18.33 -9.65 -14.20
C ALA A 342 18.59 -8.24 -13.62
N GLU A 343 18.05 -7.98 -12.43
CA GLU A 343 18.13 -6.66 -11.79
C GLU A 343 17.84 -6.77 -10.28
N VAL A 344 18.47 -5.91 -9.49
CA VAL A 344 18.09 -5.66 -8.10
C VAL A 344 17.64 -4.22 -7.96
N ARG A 345 16.42 -4.01 -7.50
CA ARG A 345 15.85 -2.68 -7.21
C ARG A 345 15.81 -2.47 -5.71
N SER A 346 16.57 -1.51 -5.20
CA SER A 346 16.71 -1.22 -3.77
C SER A 346 17.32 0.18 -3.57
N GLY A 347 17.41 0.65 -2.33
CA GLY A 347 18.04 1.94 -1.99
C GLY A 347 17.06 3.11 -1.88
N LEU A 348 15.75 2.86 -1.98
CA LEU A 348 14.71 3.81 -1.67
C LEU A 348 13.56 3.11 -0.93
N GLY A 349 13.31 3.55 0.32
CA GLY A 349 12.34 2.91 1.21
C GLY A 349 12.83 1.58 1.78
N ALA A 350 12.16 1.10 2.83
CA ALA A 350 12.41 -0.22 3.41
C ALA A 350 11.77 -1.33 2.54
N VAL A 351 12.10 -1.32 1.25
CA VAL A 351 11.63 -2.26 0.22
C VAL A 351 12.74 -2.58 -0.76
N ALA A 352 12.72 -3.78 -1.32
CA ALA A 352 13.61 -4.19 -2.40
C ALA A 352 12.97 -5.25 -3.28
N ALA A 353 13.50 -5.44 -4.48
CA ALA A 353 13.17 -6.55 -5.36
C ALA A 353 14.42 -7.17 -5.98
N VAL A 354 14.41 -8.49 -6.12
CA VAL A 354 15.36 -9.26 -6.94
C VAL A 354 14.57 -9.80 -8.12
N GLN A 355 14.84 -9.26 -9.31
CA GLN A 355 14.20 -9.67 -10.55
C GLN A 355 14.92 -10.89 -11.13
N LEU A 356 14.21 -11.99 -11.34
CA LEU A 356 14.77 -13.15 -12.00
C LEU A 356 14.84 -12.94 -13.51
N VAL A 357 15.85 -13.55 -14.18
CA VAL A 357 16.00 -13.54 -15.63
C VAL A 357 14.82 -14.24 -16.31
N ASP A 358 14.39 -15.39 -15.76
CA ASP A 358 13.18 -16.06 -16.21
C ASP A 358 12.03 -15.78 -15.22
N PRO A 359 11.02 -15.00 -15.62
CA PRO A 359 9.86 -14.71 -14.79
C PRO A 359 9.06 -15.96 -14.36
N ALA A 360 9.10 -17.03 -15.14
CA ALA A 360 8.38 -18.27 -14.83
C ALA A 360 8.95 -18.99 -13.60
N GLU A 361 10.21 -18.73 -13.25
CA GLU A 361 10.85 -19.30 -12.07
C GLU A 361 10.40 -18.67 -10.74
N ALA A 362 9.73 -17.51 -10.76
CA ALA A 362 9.43 -16.74 -9.55
C ALA A 362 8.55 -17.50 -8.54
N LEU A 363 7.50 -18.17 -9.00
CA LEU A 363 6.63 -18.95 -8.11
C LEU A 363 7.33 -20.22 -7.55
N PRO A 364 8.04 -21.04 -8.35
CA PRO A 364 8.92 -22.11 -7.82
C PRO A 364 9.96 -21.58 -6.84
N PHE A 365 10.56 -20.43 -7.11
CA PHE A 365 11.59 -19.82 -6.28
C PHE A 365 11.07 -19.48 -4.85
N VAL A 366 9.81 -19.07 -4.70
CA VAL A 366 9.21 -18.84 -3.36
C VAL A 366 9.27 -20.12 -2.50
N LYS A 367 9.02 -21.30 -3.10
CA LYS A 367 9.11 -22.58 -2.39
C LYS A 367 10.55 -22.90 -2.00
N THR A 368 11.51 -22.68 -2.93
CA THR A 368 12.95 -22.86 -2.67
C THR A 368 13.43 -21.92 -1.57
N LEU A 369 13.01 -20.65 -1.60
CA LEU A 369 13.38 -19.65 -0.60
C LEU A 369 12.94 -20.06 0.81
N ARG A 370 11.74 -20.62 0.95
CA ARG A 370 11.26 -21.19 2.23
C ARG A 370 12.12 -22.34 2.73
N ALA A 371 12.65 -23.20 1.84
CA ALA A 371 13.57 -24.25 2.23
C ALA A 371 14.89 -23.73 2.83
N HIS A 372 15.20 -22.45 2.58
CA HIS A 372 16.33 -21.73 3.18
C HIS A 372 15.90 -20.77 4.32
N GLY A 373 14.74 -21.00 4.95
CA GLY A 373 14.31 -20.28 6.15
C GLY A 373 13.76 -18.88 5.91
N VAL A 374 13.46 -18.50 4.66
CA VAL A 374 12.95 -17.17 4.34
C VAL A 374 11.55 -17.28 3.68
N SER A 375 10.57 -16.61 4.25
CA SER A 375 9.25 -16.44 3.68
C SER A 375 9.22 -15.18 2.80
N GLY A 376 9.24 -15.35 1.48
CA GLY A 376 9.19 -14.26 0.51
C GLY A 376 7.97 -14.37 -0.39
N ARG A 377 7.83 -13.42 -1.31
CA ARG A 377 6.76 -13.35 -2.28
C ARG A 377 7.28 -12.98 -3.65
N ALA A 378 6.72 -13.62 -4.68
CA ALA A 378 6.86 -13.17 -6.06
C ALA A 378 5.76 -12.16 -6.39
N ALA A 379 6.09 -11.14 -7.16
CA ALA A 379 5.13 -10.16 -7.67
C ALA A 379 5.55 -9.65 -9.05
N GLY A 380 4.59 -9.01 -9.73
CA GLY A 380 4.80 -8.48 -11.06
C GLY A 380 5.25 -9.57 -12.04
N GLN A 381 6.23 -9.24 -12.87
CA GLN A 381 6.78 -10.12 -13.91
C GLN A 381 8.06 -10.83 -13.40
N GLY A 382 7.94 -11.61 -12.32
CA GLY A 382 9.04 -12.43 -11.84
C GLY A 382 9.98 -11.78 -10.82
N ALA A 383 9.54 -10.72 -10.16
CA ALA A 383 10.30 -10.08 -9.09
C ALA A 383 10.03 -10.73 -7.73
N MET A 384 11.09 -11.12 -7.04
CA MET A 384 11.03 -11.47 -5.62
C MET A 384 11.02 -10.18 -4.81
N GLN A 385 9.99 -9.98 -3.97
CA GLN A 385 9.80 -8.76 -3.18
C GLN A 385 10.23 -8.95 -1.73
N PHE A 386 10.88 -7.92 -1.19
CA PHE A 386 11.34 -7.82 0.18
C PHE A 386 10.85 -6.51 0.78
N SER A 387 10.19 -6.59 1.92
CA SER A 387 9.62 -5.44 2.64
C SER A 387 9.47 -5.82 4.12
N PRO A 388 10.58 -6.11 4.81
CA PRO A 388 10.55 -6.65 6.16
C PRO A 388 9.90 -5.69 7.15
N SER A 389 9.55 -6.21 8.34
CA SER A 389 9.14 -5.36 9.46
C SER A 389 10.29 -4.45 9.90
N PHE A 390 9.97 -3.25 10.44
CA PHE A 390 11.01 -2.28 10.85
C PHE A 390 11.85 -2.75 12.04
N VAL A 391 11.41 -3.78 12.73
CA VAL A 391 12.14 -4.40 13.84
C VAL A 391 13.17 -5.46 13.39
N MET A 392 13.29 -5.72 12.08
CA MET A 392 14.30 -6.62 11.55
C MET A 392 15.70 -6.00 11.73
N THR A 393 16.63 -6.75 12.35
CA THR A 393 18.02 -6.30 12.56
C THR A 393 18.86 -6.45 11.29
N ASP A 394 20.07 -5.86 11.27
CA ASP A 394 20.99 -6.00 10.13
C ASP A 394 21.49 -7.45 9.98
N GLU A 395 21.68 -8.17 11.10
CA GLU A 395 22.03 -9.59 11.07
C GLU A 395 20.91 -10.42 10.43
N GLN A 396 19.66 -10.08 10.73
CA GLN A 396 18.49 -10.75 10.11
C GLN A 396 18.35 -10.40 8.62
N VAL A 397 18.67 -9.17 8.21
CA VAL A 397 18.73 -8.80 6.78
C VAL A 397 19.84 -9.57 6.07
N ALA A 398 21.01 -9.72 6.70
CA ALA A 398 22.12 -10.53 6.17
C ALA A 398 21.73 -12.01 6.07
N GLU A 399 21.04 -12.59 7.10
CA GLU A 399 20.50 -13.94 7.07
C GLU A 399 19.49 -14.12 5.92
N MET A 400 18.58 -13.17 5.74
CA MET A 400 17.62 -13.16 4.63
C MET A 400 18.34 -13.17 3.27
N ALA A 401 19.33 -12.30 3.07
CA ALA A 401 20.09 -12.21 1.83
C ALA A 401 20.91 -13.49 1.55
N ALA A 402 21.47 -14.10 2.59
CA ALA A 402 22.15 -15.40 2.49
C ALA A 402 21.17 -16.50 2.06
N GLY A 403 19.95 -16.53 2.62
CA GLY A 403 18.89 -17.43 2.19
C GLY A 403 18.49 -17.24 0.72
N VAL A 404 18.39 -15.99 0.27
CA VAL A 404 18.13 -15.67 -1.16
C VAL A 404 19.26 -16.18 -2.05
N ARG A 405 20.52 -15.93 -1.68
CA ARG A 405 21.70 -16.42 -2.42
C ARG A 405 21.73 -17.94 -2.48
N ALA A 406 21.47 -18.63 -1.39
CA ALA A 406 21.42 -20.08 -1.34
C ALA A 406 20.28 -20.66 -2.23
N ALA A 407 19.15 -19.96 -2.30
CA ALA A 407 18.04 -20.35 -3.17
C ALA A 407 18.35 -20.13 -4.66
N LEU A 408 19.19 -19.16 -4.98
CA LEU A 408 19.66 -18.91 -6.35
C LEU A 408 20.61 -20.02 -6.86
N GLY A 409 21.39 -20.67 -5.98
CA GLY A 409 22.29 -21.79 -6.27
C GLY A 409 23.73 -21.38 -6.46
#